data_b0f6dd74c427723f7127f4c4ccaed811
#
_entry.id   b0f6dd74c427723f7127f4c4ccaed811
#
_cell.length_a   1.000
_cell.length_b   1.000
_cell.length_c   1.000
_cell.angle_alpha   90.00
_cell.angle_beta   90.00
_cell.angle_gamma   90.00
#
_symmetry.space_group_name_H-M   'P 1'
#
loop_
_entity.id
_entity.type
_entity.pdbx_description
1 polymer ?
#
loop_
_entity_poly.entity_id
_entity_poly.type
_entity_poly.pdbx_seq_one_letter_code
_entity_poly.pdbx_strand_id
1 'polypeptide(L)'
;GYGIMGYFWQEIIYSFLGLLALTKMRDVLNTTGGNAVVVAFVEALAGSIFVAVGLYWGVYLTNTKQRSLYRSTTVGLGFGLGAALLTYGFQLYYAIRINVGAFTGTDMAKASILSTSTASLYLDAVRNILVVLVYMGVAFLVGKNYLEKKRLAAWLTPIIVYVFIRFTDVILNTYAPALV
;
A
#
# COMPACT_ATOMS: atom_id res chain seq x y z
N GLY A 1 -3.80 15.52 7.47
CA GLY A 1 -2.67 16.16 6.82
C GLY A 1 -2.33 15.58 5.45
N TYR A 2 -1.32 16.14 4.81
CA TYR A 2 -0.91 15.82 3.43
C TYR A 2 -0.56 14.35 3.20
N GLY A 3 -0.07 13.63 4.22
CA GLY A 3 0.23 12.19 4.09
C GLY A 3 -1.01 11.35 3.87
N ILE A 4 -2.05 11.55 4.67
CA ILE A 4 -3.32 10.82 4.53
C ILE A 4 -3.98 11.18 3.19
N MET A 5 -4.03 12.48 2.83
CA MET A 5 -4.57 12.91 1.53
C MET A 5 -3.78 12.32 0.37
N GLY A 6 -2.44 12.29 0.46
CA GLY A 6 -1.58 11.69 -0.56
C GLY A 6 -1.89 10.21 -0.76
N TYR A 7 -2.12 9.48 0.33
CA TYR A 7 -2.50 8.07 0.26
C TYR A 7 -3.88 7.87 -0.40
N PHE A 8 -4.90 8.62 0.01
CA PHE A 8 -6.23 8.53 -0.61
C PHE A 8 -6.21 8.87 -2.10
N TRP A 9 -5.51 9.93 -2.50
CA TRP A 9 -5.36 10.28 -3.91
C TRP A 9 -4.68 9.17 -4.72
N GLN A 10 -3.62 8.59 -4.17
CA GLN A 10 -2.94 7.47 -4.80
C GLN A 10 -3.88 6.27 -4.98
N GLU A 11 -4.69 5.92 -3.96
CA GLU A 11 -5.63 4.81 -4.05
C GLU A 11 -6.74 5.07 -5.07
N ILE A 12 -7.26 6.29 -5.13
CA ILE A 12 -8.26 6.66 -6.14
C ILE A 12 -7.68 6.51 -7.55
N ILE A 13 -6.48 7.03 -7.80
CA ILE A 13 -5.83 6.94 -9.10
C ILE A 13 -5.49 5.47 -9.42
N TYR A 14 -4.97 4.71 -8.46
CA TYR A 14 -4.68 3.29 -8.63
C TYR A 14 -5.93 2.48 -8.94
N SER A 15 -7.03 2.72 -8.24
CA SER A 15 -8.30 2.02 -8.47
C SER A 15 -8.88 2.32 -9.86
N PHE A 16 -8.78 3.56 -10.33
CA PHE A 16 -9.33 3.95 -11.64
C PHE A 16 -8.45 3.55 -12.82
N LEU A 17 -7.14 3.83 -12.74
CA LEU A 17 -6.23 3.61 -13.86
C LEU A 17 -5.52 2.25 -13.75
N GLY A 18 -5.15 1.86 -12.54
CA GLY A 18 -4.43 0.62 -12.26
C GLY A 18 -5.29 -0.60 -12.49
N LEU A 19 -6.53 -0.61 -12.02
CA LEU A 19 -7.42 -1.75 -12.18
C LEU A 19 -7.71 -2.05 -13.65
N LEU A 20 -8.00 -1.02 -14.47
CA LEU A 20 -8.26 -1.18 -15.89
C LEU A 20 -7.02 -1.60 -16.70
N ALA A 21 -5.85 -1.05 -16.38
CA ALA A 21 -4.62 -1.41 -17.08
C ALA A 21 -4.07 -2.76 -16.62
N LEU A 22 -4.09 -3.02 -15.30
CA LEU A 22 -3.56 -4.25 -14.73
C LEU A 22 -4.42 -5.48 -15.02
N THR A 23 -5.75 -5.35 -15.05
CA THR A 23 -6.63 -6.47 -15.45
C THR A 23 -6.38 -6.87 -16.89
N LYS A 24 -6.33 -5.92 -17.83
CA LYS A 24 -6.01 -6.20 -19.22
C LYS A 24 -4.62 -6.79 -19.40
N MET A 25 -3.64 -6.28 -18.67
CA MET A 25 -2.28 -6.79 -18.75
C MET A 25 -2.15 -8.18 -18.11
N ARG A 26 -2.85 -8.47 -17.03
CA ARG A 26 -2.94 -9.79 -16.42
C ARG A 26 -3.58 -10.79 -17.36
N ASP A 27 -4.67 -10.41 -18.05
CA ASP A 27 -5.34 -11.25 -19.04
C ASP A 27 -4.39 -11.57 -20.21
N VAL A 28 -3.66 -10.58 -20.74
CA VAL A 28 -2.68 -10.78 -21.81
C VAL A 28 -1.53 -11.69 -21.35
N LEU A 29 -0.98 -11.48 -20.17
CA LEU A 29 0.10 -12.30 -19.63
C LEU A 29 -0.35 -13.73 -19.35
N ASN A 30 -1.56 -13.94 -18.85
CA ASN A 30 -2.13 -15.27 -18.65
C ASN A 30 -2.40 -16.01 -19.97
N THR A 31 -2.88 -15.31 -20.98
CA THR A 31 -3.14 -15.90 -22.32
C THR A 31 -1.86 -16.21 -23.09
N THR A 32 -0.75 -15.50 -22.82
CA THR A 32 0.55 -15.76 -23.44
C THR A 32 1.43 -16.75 -22.67
N GLY A 33 0.90 -17.42 -21.64
CA GLY A 33 1.66 -18.37 -20.82
C GLY A 33 2.71 -17.70 -19.92
N GLY A 34 2.43 -16.47 -19.51
CA GLY A 34 3.33 -15.67 -18.65
C GLY A 34 3.61 -16.35 -17.32
N ASN A 35 4.88 -16.36 -16.91
CA ASN A 35 5.30 -16.87 -15.61
C ASN A 35 4.68 -16.01 -14.50
N ALA A 36 4.06 -16.64 -13.48
CA ALA A 36 3.46 -15.97 -12.34
C ALA A 36 4.40 -14.95 -11.66
N VAL A 37 5.70 -15.23 -11.65
CA VAL A 37 6.73 -14.33 -11.11
C VAL A 37 6.83 -13.02 -11.91
N VAL A 38 6.72 -13.09 -13.25
CA VAL A 38 6.75 -11.90 -14.11
C VAL A 38 5.50 -11.05 -13.89
N VAL A 39 4.33 -11.68 -13.79
CA VAL A 39 3.06 -10.99 -13.50
C VAL A 39 3.16 -10.27 -12.16
N ALA A 40 3.63 -10.97 -11.12
CA ALA A 40 3.82 -10.41 -9.79
C ALA A 40 4.79 -9.22 -9.77
N PHE A 41 5.89 -9.31 -10.51
CA PHE A 41 6.87 -8.23 -10.60
C PHE A 41 6.27 -6.98 -11.26
N VAL A 42 5.54 -7.17 -12.34
CA VAL A 42 4.91 -6.06 -13.07
C VAL A 42 3.81 -5.39 -12.23
N GLU A 43 2.98 -6.17 -11.52
CA GLU A 43 1.99 -5.64 -10.59
C GLU A 43 2.65 -4.86 -9.44
N ALA A 44 3.74 -5.41 -8.87
CA ALA A 44 4.51 -4.75 -7.84
C ALA A 44 5.13 -3.43 -8.34
N LEU A 45 5.67 -3.42 -9.55
CA LEU A 45 6.25 -2.22 -10.16
C LEU A 45 5.19 -1.15 -10.40
N ALA A 46 4.06 -1.51 -10.99
CA ALA A 46 2.97 -0.58 -11.23
C ALA A 46 2.44 0.04 -9.92
N GLY A 47 2.15 -0.79 -8.92
CA GLY A 47 1.69 -0.30 -7.61
C GLY A 47 2.71 0.62 -6.93
N SER A 48 4.01 0.30 -7.03
CA SER A 48 5.07 1.11 -6.42
C SER A 48 5.25 2.49 -7.06
N ILE A 49 4.98 2.62 -8.36
CA ILE A 49 5.00 3.93 -9.04
C ILE A 49 3.93 4.85 -8.46
N PHE A 50 2.70 4.35 -8.23
CA PHE A 50 1.64 5.16 -7.64
C PHE A 50 1.96 5.57 -6.20
N VAL A 51 2.53 4.67 -5.40
CA VAL A 51 2.99 5.00 -4.05
C VAL A 51 4.10 6.06 -4.08
N ALA A 52 5.03 5.93 -5.02
CA ALA A 52 6.11 6.91 -5.19
C ALA A 52 5.57 8.30 -5.52
N VAL A 53 4.58 8.38 -6.42
CA VAL A 53 3.90 9.66 -6.77
C VAL A 53 3.26 10.26 -5.53
N GLY A 54 2.46 9.49 -4.79
CA GLY A 54 1.76 9.97 -3.59
C GLY A 54 2.71 10.45 -2.49
N LEU A 55 3.73 9.67 -2.17
CA LEU A 55 4.73 10.02 -1.17
C LEU A 55 5.59 11.20 -1.57
N TYR A 56 6.13 11.19 -2.80
CA TYR A 56 6.95 12.29 -3.30
C TYR A 56 6.18 13.60 -3.29
N TRP A 57 4.93 13.59 -3.76
CA TRP A 57 4.11 14.80 -3.78
C TRP A 57 3.77 15.28 -2.38
N GLY A 58 3.42 14.38 -1.46
CA GLY A 58 3.22 14.73 -0.06
C GLY A 58 4.45 15.38 0.59
N VAL A 59 5.64 14.82 0.35
CA VAL A 59 6.92 15.38 0.80
C VAL A 59 7.21 16.72 0.12
N TYR A 60 6.98 16.84 -1.18
CA TYR A 60 7.15 18.08 -1.94
C TYR A 60 6.28 19.20 -1.37
N LEU A 61 4.97 18.99 -1.26
CA LEU A 61 4.03 20.00 -0.75
C LEU A 61 4.35 20.45 0.68
N THR A 62 4.83 19.52 1.50
CA THR A 62 5.16 19.80 2.90
C THR A 62 6.46 20.59 3.04
N ASN A 63 7.43 20.37 2.16
CA ASN A 63 8.74 21.01 2.20
C ASN A 63 8.84 22.32 1.38
N THR A 64 7.78 22.70 0.65
CA THR A 64 7.78 23.98 -0.09
C THR A 64 7.87 25.20 0.82
N LYS A 65 7.20 25.16 1.99
CA LYS A 65 7.15 26.31 2.93
C LYS A 65 8.29 26.29 3.96
N GLN A 66 8.66 25.11 4.44
CA GLN A 66 9.75 24.95 5.41
C GLN A 66 10.42 23.60 5.18
N ARG A 67 11.72 23.61 4.89
CA ARG A 67 12.53 22.43 4.66
C ARG A 67 12.84 21.72 5.98
N SER A 68 12.25 20.53 6.20
CA SER A 68 12.47 19.77 7.43
C SER A 68 12.28 18.28 7.19
N LEU A 69 13.25 17.49 7.61
CA LEU A 69 13.17 16.02 7.58
C LEU A 69 12.03 15.50 8.48
N TYR A 70 11.79 16.14 9.62
CA TYR A 70 10.69 15.80 10.51
C TYR A 70 9.33 15.86 9.79
N ARG A 71 9.11 16.87 8.96
CA ARG A 71 7.88 16.99 8.18
C ARG A 71 7.72 15.89 7.15
N SER A 72 8.82 15.48 6.51
CA SER A 72 8.79 14.35 5.58
C SER A 72 8.39 13.06 6.29
N THR A 73 8.95 12.80 7.47
CA THR A 73 8.56 11.65 8.31
C THR A 73 7.09 11.69 8.71
N THR A 74 6.56 12.89 9.04
CA THR A 74 5.13 13.07 9.35
C THR A 74 4.24 12.78 8.14
N VAL A 75 4.70 13.06 6.91
CA VAL A 75 3.99 12.66 5.69
C VAL A 75 3.93 11.13 5.59
N GLY A 76 5.04 10.45 5.84
CA GLY A 76 5.09 8.97 5.85
C GLY A 76 4.18 8.36 6.92
N LEU A 77 4.17 8.93 8.13
CA LEU A 77 3.22 8.54 9.18
C LEU A 77 1.77 8.68 8.71
N GLY A 78 1.41 9.83 8.15
CA GLY A 78 0.06 10.05 7.63
C GLY A 78 -0.30 9.12 6.46
N PHE A 79 0.66 8.81 5.61
CA PHE A 79 0.48 7.87 4.50
C PHE A 79 0.25 6.44 5.02
N GLY A 80 1.06 5.98 5.96
CA GLY A 80 0.91 4.66 6.60
C GLY A 80 -0.40 4.53 7.40
N LEU A 81 -0.79 5.57 8.13
CA LEU A 81 -2.09 5.61 8.81
C LEU A 81 -3.26 5.57 7.83
N GLY A 82 -3.14 6.25 6.68
CA GLY A 82 -4.13 6.17 5.61
C GLY A 82 -4.30 4.73 5.10
N ALA A 83 -3.18 4.03 4.87
CA ALA A 83 -3.18 2.62 4.47
C ALA A 83 -3.84 1.73 5.53
N ALA A 84 -3.49 1.89 6.80
CA ALA A 84 -4.07 1.14 7.90
C ALA A 84 -5.57 1.41 8.06
N LEU A 85 -6.00 2.67 7.93
CA LEU A 85 -7.42 3.05 8.01
C LEU A 85 -8.25 2.43 6.89
N LEU A 86 -7.75 2.39 5.65
CA LEU A 86 -8.47 1.72 4.56
C LEU A 86 -8.56 0.22 4.79
N THR A 87 -7.47 -0.42 5.18
CA THR A 87 -7.45 -1.87 5.39
C THR A 87 -8.36 -2.30 6.55
N TYR A 88 -8.18 -1.69 7.72
CA TYR A 88 -8.95 -2.08 8.93
C TYR A 88 -10.27 -1.36 9.08
N GLY A 89 -10.39 -0.13 8.60
CA GLY A 89 -11.62 0.63 8.69
C GLY A 89 -12.78 -0.09 7.98
N PHE A 90 -12.53 -0.65 6.82
CA PHE A 90 -13.52 -1.46 6.11
C PHE A 90 -13.81 -2.78 6.83
N GLN A 91 -12.80 -3.48 7.34
CA GLN A 91 -13.02 -4.71 8.11
C GLN A 91 -13.85 -4.44 9.37
N LEU A 92 -13.50 -3.40 10.13
CA LEU A 92 -14.25 -2.99 11.30
C LEU A 92 -15.69 -2.57 10.96
N TYR A 93 -15.87 -1.79 9.91
CA TYR A 93 -17.19 -1.39 9.42
C TYR A 93 -18.05 -2.61 9.08
N TYR A 94 -17.52 -3.59 8.35
CA TYR A 94 -18.27 -4.81 8.02
C TYR A 94 -18.54 -5.66 9.26
N ALA A 95 -17.58 -5.79 10.17
CA ALA A 95 -17.80 -6.51 11.44
C ALA A 95 -18.93 -5.89 12.27
N ILE A 96 -18.98 -4.58 12.39
CA ILE A 96 -20.09 -3.86 13.05
C ILE A 96 -21.40 -4.13 12.32
N ARG A 97 -21.44 -4.03 10.99
CA ARG A 97 -22.64 -4.28 10.20
C ARG A 97 -23.17 -5.71 10.35
N ILE A 98 -22.29 -6.69 10.48
CA ILE A 98 -22.65 -8.09 10.75
C ILE A 98 -23.30 -8.21 12.14
N ASN A 99 -22.70 -7.60 13.16
CA ASN A 99 -23.18 -7.68 14.54
C ASN A 99 -24.57 -7.03 14.72
N VAL A 100 -24.83 -5.93 14.03
CA VAL A 100 -26.14 -5.25 14.10
C VAL A 100 -27.16 -5.81 13.09
N GLY A 101 -26.86 -6.90 12.39
CA GLY A 101 -27.76 -7.51 11.41
C GLY A 101 -28.02 -6.70 10.14
N ALA A 102 -27.24 -5.66 9.88
CA ALA A 102 -27.39 -4.73 8.76
C ALA A 102 -26.42 -5.01 7.59
N PHE A 103 -25.79 -6.19 7.57
CA PHE A 103 -24.85 -6.58 6.51
C PHE A 103 -25.60 -6.94 5.23
N THR A 104 -25.28 -6.27 4.14
CA THR A 104 -25.90 -6.44 2.81
C THR A 104 -25.02 -7.19 1.82
N GLY A 105 -23.87 -7.71 2.24
CA GLY A 105 -22.96 -8.50 1.41
C GLY A 105 -23.39 -9.95 1.22
N THR A 106 -22.61 -10.69 0.44
CA THR A 106 -22.85 -12.12 0.22
C THR A 106 -22.55 -12.95 1.48
N ASP A 107 -23.22 -14.09 1.63
CA ASP A 107 -22.98 -15.01 2.76
C ASP A 107 -21.53 -15.49 2.82
N MET A 108 -20.87 -15.64 1.66
CA MET A 108 -19.45 -15.98 1.56
C MET A 108 -18.56 -14.88 2.17
N ALA A 109 -18.83 -13.61 1.90
CA ALA A 109 -18.09 -12.49 2.48
C ALA A 109 -18.31 -12.42 4.01
N LYS A 110 -19.54 -12.66 4.48
CA LYS A 110 -19.85 -12.74 5.90
C LYS A 110 -19.09 -13.88 6.58
N ALA A 111 -19.11 -15.07 5.99
CA ALA A 111 -18.37 -16.23 6.50
C ALA A 111 -16.86 -15.99 6.57
N SER A 112 -16.29 -15.35 5.55
CA SER A 112 -14.87 -14.99 5.52
C SER A 112 -14.47 -14.07 6.68
N ILE A 113 -15.28 -13.06 6.97
CA ILE A 113 -15.01 -12.12 8.09
C ILE A 113 -15.14 -12.84 9.44
N LEU A 114 -16.16 -13.69 9.61
CA LEU A 114 -16.40 -14.40 10.85
C LEU A 114 -15.41 -15.54 11.10
N SER A 115 -14.81 -16.10 10.06
CA SER A 115 -13.78 -17.15 10.16
C SER A 115 -12.38 -16.62 10.48
N THR A 116 -12.18 -15.31 10.47
CA THR A 116 -10.88 -14.70 10.79
C THR A 116 -10.49 -15.01 12.24
N SER A 117 -9.38 -15.70 12.43
CA SER A 117 -8.92 -16.07 13.78
C SER A 117 -8.40 -14.85 14.54
N THR A 118 -8.52 -14.87 15.86
CA THR A 118 -7.97 -13.80 16.71
C THR A 118 -6.46 -13.66 16.52
N ALA A 119 -5.75 -14.78 16.31
CA ALA A 119 -4.32 -14.77 16.06
C ALA A 119 -3.96 -14.05 14.76
N SER A 120 -4.71 -14.28 13.67
CA SER A 120 -4.48 -13.57 12.40
C SER A 120 -4.74 -12.08 12.53
N LEU A 121 -5.74 -11.65 13.31
CA LEU A 121 -5.99 -10.23 13.58
C LEU A 121 -4.82 -9.56 14.31
N TYR A 122 -4.21 -10.24 15.28
CA TYR A 122 -3.00 -9.71 15.96
C TYR A 122 -1.81 -9.63 15.01
N LEU A 123 -1.57 -10.66 14.19
CA LEU A 123 -0.49 -10.64 13.20
C LEU A 123 -0.69 -9.51 12.18
N ASP A 124 -1.89 -9.33 11.70
CA ASP A 124 -2.23 -8.23 10.80
C ASP A 124 -2.03 -6.86 11.47
N ALA A 125 -2.38 -6.71 12.74
CA ALA A 125 -2.12 -5.47 13.49
C ALA A 125 -0.62 -5.17 13.58
N VAL A 126 0.20 -6.16 13.93
CA VAL A 126 1.67 -6.02 13.97
C VAL A 126 2.21 -5.68 12.59
N ARG A 127 1.78 -6.39 11.55
CA ARG A 127 2.16 -6.12 10.16
C ARG A 127 1.88 -4.65 9.77
N ASN A 128 0.71 -4.14 10.13
CA ASN A 128 0.36 -2.76 9.77
C ASN A 128 1.15 -1.71 10.55
N ILE A 129 1.52 -1.97 11.79
CA ILE A 129 2.46 -1.10 12.52
C ILE A 129 3.80 -1.07 11.80
N LEU A 130 4.32 -2.22 11.37
CA LEU A 130 5.56 -2.30 10.59
C LEU A 130 5.44 -1.55 9.26
N VAL A 131 4.34 -1.68 8.56
CA VAL A 131 4.05 -0.94 7.32
C VAL A 131 4.09 0.57 7.56
N VAL A 132 3.47 1.07 8.63
CA VAL A 132 3.54 2.49 9.00
C VAL A 132 4.98 2.94 9.22
N LEU A 133 5.78 2.15 9.93
CA LEU A 133 7.20 2.46 10.17
C LEU A 133 8.01 2.48 8.86
N VAL A 134 7.73 1.56 7.95
CA VAL A 134 8.35 1.54 6.62
C VAL A 134 8.00 2.82 5.84
N TYR A 135 6.73 3.24 5.83
CA TYR A 135 6.34 4.48 5.17
C TYR A 135 7.03 5.71 5.78
N MET A 136 7.19 5.74 7.10
CA MET A 136 7.93 6.81 7.78
C MET A 136 9.41 6.83 7.35
N GLY A 137 10.06 5.67 7.31
CA GLY A 137 11.45 5.53 6.87
C GLY A 137 11.66 5.92 5.41
N VAL A 138 10.77 5.45 4.53
CA VAL A 138 10.81 5.79 3.10
C VAL A 138 10.59 7.29 2.89
N ALA A 139 9.60 7.88 3.54
CA ALA A 139 9.33 9.32 3.44
C ALA A 139 10.48 10.17 3.99
N PHE A 140 11.16 9.72 5.05
CA PHE A 140 12.39 10.34 5.54
C PHE A 140 13.48 10.33 4.47
N LEU A 141 13.74 9.18 3.83
CA LEU A 141 14.74 9.07 2.76
C LEU A 141 14.37 9.91 1.53
N VAL A 142 13.11 9.92 1.14
CA VAL A 142 12.60 10.80 0.07
C VAL A 142 12.86 12.27 0.43
N GLY A 143 12.54 12.67 1.66
CA GLY A 143 12.76 14.02 2.15
C GLY A 143 14.23 14.40 2.18
N LYS A 144 15.10 13.51 2.65
CA LYS A 144 16.55 13.71 2.64
C LYS A 144 17.08 13.92 1.22
N ASN A 145 16.75 13.01 0.31
CA ASN A 145 17.17 13.10 -1.09
C ASN A 145 16.62 14.36 -1.79
N TYR A 146 15.38 14.74 -1.45
CA TYR A 146 14.76 15.97 -1.96
C TYR A 146 15.51 17.22 -1.50
N LEU A 147 15.86 17.30 -0.20
CA LEU A 147 16.60 18.42 0.37
C LEU A 147 18.04 18.51 -0.17
N GLU A 148 18.67 17.37 -0.44
CA GLU A 148 20.00 17.27 -1.07
C GLU A 148 19.95 17.50 -2.60
N LYS A 149 18.78 17.88 -3.16
CA LYS A 149 18.55 18.08 -4.60
C LYS A 149 18.77 16.82 -5.47
N LYS A 150 18.81 15.64 -4.87
CA LYS A 150 18.91 14.34 -5.55
C LYS A 150 17.53 13.87 -6.00
N ARG A 151 16.90 14.57 -6.95
CA ARG A 151 15.51 14.33 -7.36
C ARG A 151 15.26 12.90 -7.83
N LEU A 152 16.18 12.35 -8.64
CA LEU A 152 16.05 10.99 -9.14
C LEU A 152 16.05 9.96 -7.99
N ALA A 153 16.97 10.10 -7.02
CA ALA A 153 17.01 9.23 -5.85
C ALA A 153 15.75 9.37 -5.00
N ALA A 154 15.20 10.58 -4.85
CA ALA A 154 13.95 10.80 -4.13
C ALA A 154 12.76 10.07 -4.77
N TRP A 155 12.73 9.95 -6.10
CA TRP A 155 11.71 9.18 -6.82
C TRP A 155 11.95 7.68 -6.79
N LEU A 156 13.19 7.23 -6.96
CA LEU A 156 13.53 5.81 -7.02
C LEU A 156 13.43 5.11 -5.67
N THR A 157 13.72 5.80 -4.56
CA THR A 157 13.68 5.21 -3.22
C THR A 157 12.34 4.52 -2.90
N PRO A 158 11.17 5.17 -3.00
CA PRO A 158 9.91 4.50 -2.71
C PRO A 158 9.60 3.38 -3.70
N ILE A 159 9.96 3.52 -4.99
CA ILE A 159 9.74 2.49 -5.99
C ILE A 159 10.50 1.22 -5.63
N ILE A 160 11.80 1.32 -5.36
CA ILE A 160 12.65 0.17 -5.04
C ILE A 160 12.15 -0.54 -3.78
N VAL A 161 11.88 0.21 -2.70
CA VAL A 161 11.42 -0.38 -1.43
C VAL A 161 10.08 -1.07 -1.61
N TYR A 162 9.15 -0.44 -2.32
CA TYR A 162 7.81 -1.00 -2.52
C TYR A 162 7.80 -2.21 -3.45
N VAL A 163 8.55 -2.17 -4.56
CA VAL A 163 8.72 -3.35 -5.44
C VAL A 163 9.25 -4.52 -4.61
N PHE A 164 10.27 -4.28 -3.79
CA PHE A 164 10.85 -5.33 -2.96
C PHE A 164 9.80 -5.92 -1.99
N ILE A 165 9.06 -5.09 -1.27
CA ILE A 165 8.04 -5.55 -0.30
C ILE A 165 6.94 -6.32 -1.02
N ARG A 166 6.36 -5.76 -2.07
CA ARG A 166 5.25 -6.38 -2.80
C ARG A 166 5.67 -7.66 -3.51
N PHE A 167 6.85 -7.66 -4.12
CA PHE A 167 7.38 -8.86 -4.76
C PHE A 167 7.63 -9.98 -3.75
N THR A 168 8.20 -9.65 -2.58
CA THR A 168 8.39 -10.61 -1.49
C THR A 168 7.06 -11.17 -0.98
N ASP A 169 6.06 -10.33 -0.77
CA ASP A 169 4.71 -10.76 -0.38
C ASP A 169 4.13 -11.77 -1.37
N VAL A 170 4.22 -11.49 -2.68
CA VAL A 170 3.68 -12.41 -3.70
C VAL A 170 4.45 -13.73 -3.75
N ILE A 171 5.78 -13.69 -3.66
CA ILE A 171 6.60 -14.90 -3.64
C ILE A 171 6.28 -15.76 -2.41
N LEU A 172 6.20 -15.14 -1.23
CA LEU A 172 5.86 -15.89 0.00
C LEU A 172 4.46 -16.51 -0.11
N ASN A 173 3.46 -15.76 -0.54
CA ASN A 173 2.10 -16.29 -0.71
C ASN A 173 2.01 -17.41 -1.77
N THR A 174 2.86 -17.37 -2.80
CA THR A 174 2.82 -18.35 -3.90
C THR A 174 3.58 -19.62 -3.56
N TYR A 175 4.76 -19.51 -2.94
CA TYR A 175 5.68 -20.63 -2.75
C TYR A 175 5.81 -21.11 -1.30
N ALA A 176 5.38 -20.32 -0.33
CA ALA A 176 5.43 -20.67 1.08
C ALA A 176 4.15 -20.25 1.83
N PRO A 177 2.96 -20.69 1.38
CA PRO A 177 1.69 -20.29 2.00
C PRO A 177 1.57 -20.68 3.47
N ALA A 178 2.38 -21.63 3.94
CA ALA A 178 2.42 -22.04 5.34
C ALA A 178 3.20 -21.06 6.26
N LEU A 179 3.91 -20.09 5.69
CA LEU A 179 4.69 -19.09 6.43
C LEU A 179 3.99 -17.72 6.53
N VAL A 180 2.84 -17.57 5.88
CA VAL A 180 2.00 -16.38 5.85
C VAL A 180 0.69 -16.65 6.55
#